data_bf262e881b43b7cf55c92e0f7abed239
#
_entry.id   bf262e881b43b7cf55c92e0f7abed239
#
_cell.length_a   1.000
_cell.length_b   1.000
_cell.length_c   1.000
_cell.angle_alpha   90.00
_cell.angle_beta   90.00
_cell.angle_gamma   90.00
#
_symmetry.space_group_name_H-M   'P 1'
#
loop_
_entity.id
_entity.type
_entity.pdbx_description
1 polymer ?
#
loop_
_entity_poly.entity_id
_entity_poly.type
_entity_poly.pdbx_seq_one_letter_code
_entity_poly.pdbx_strand_id
1 'polypeptide(L)'
;LLDGELVKTHDGAWLYMVYDAIEPGTFPERFQFANTVISKIMRLTKDPFRVQLKTFYGMDQFSTFLSQTYHYETDGFVLTPVNEPIKVGTHETMFKWKPLEQNTIDFQLKKRPSSTNWGLYIQDKGVLVYECEIPYDNQYQEDQIVECKFIREGYTWQPIKVRDDKNYPNARRTFYR
;
A
#
# COMPACT_ATOMS: atom_id res chain seq x y z
N LEU A 1 2.68 20.12 -9.86
CA LEU A 1 2.19 18.75 -10.10
C LEU A 1 1.38 18.28 -8.89
N LEU A 2 0.17 17.69 -9.11
CA LEU A 2 -0.65 17.12 -8.05
C LEU A 2 -0.24 15.66 -7.81
N ASP A 3 -0.09 15.30 -6.55
CA ASP A 3 0.19 13.94 -6.10
C ASP A 3 -1.09 13.34 -5.51
N GLY A 4 -1.43 12.11 -5.92
CA GLY A 4 -2.69 11.48 -5.56
C GLY A 4 -2.77 10.02 -5.92
N GLU A 5 -3.91 9.42 -5.66
CA GLU A 5 -4.21 8.03 -5.93
C GLU A 5 -5.52 7.89 -6.71
N LEU A 6 -5.52 7.06 -7.74
CA LEU A 6 -6.73 6.72 -8.47
C LEU A 6 -7.43 5.55 -7.77
N VAL A 7 -8.57 5.83 -7.15
CA VAL A 7 -9.36 4.84 -6.41
C VAL A 7 -10.68 4.54 -7.11
N LYS A 8 -11.17 3.33 -6.94
CA LYS A 8 -12.50 2.93 -7.40
C LYS A 8 -13.48 2.96 -6.23
N THR A 9 -14.57 3.68 -6.38
CA THR A 9 -15.63 3.75 -5.37
C THR A 9 -16.51 2.50 -5.39
N HIS A 10 -17.26 2.24 -4.32
CA HIS A 10 -18.12 1.04 -4.21
C HIS A 10 -19.24 1.02 -5.26
N ASP A 11 -19.64 2.17 -5.79
CA ASP A 11 -20.60 2.29 -6.90
C ASP A 11 -19.93 2.16 -8.29
N GLY A 12 -18.62 1.88 -8.32
CA GLY A 12 -17.86 1.61 -9.55
C GLY A 12 -17.29 2.84 -10.25
N ALA A 13 -17.50 4.04 -9.73
CA ALA A 13 -16.91 5.26 -10.29
C ALA A 13 -15.41 5.36 -9.97
N TRP A 14 -14.68 6.10 -10.82
CA TRP A 14 -13.27 6.39 -10.58
C TRP A 14 -13.09 7.78 -9.96
N LEU A 15 -12.19 7.87 -8.98
CA LEU A 15 -11.89 9.08 -8.24
C LEU A 15 -10.38 9.25 -8.09
N TYR A 16 -9.82 10.36 -8.59
CA TYR A 16 -8.45 10.73 -8.32
C TYR A 16 -8.39 11.54 -7.03
N MET A 17 -7.95 10.90 -5.95
CA MET A 17 -7.82 11.49 -4.62
C MET A 17 -6.48 12.18 -4.49
N VAL A 18 -6.46 13.49 -4.53
CA VAL A 18 -5.25 14.30 -4.37
C VAL A 18 -4.95 14.48 -2.88
N TYR A 19 -3.75 14.16 -2.46
CA TYR A 19 -3.31 14.28 -1.07
C TYR A 19 -2.11 15.23 -0.88
N ASP A 20 -1.40 15.60 -1.94
CA ASP A 20 -0.29 16.57 -1.87
C ASP A 20 -0.09 17.27 -3.23
N ALA A 21 0.81 18.23 -3.25
CA ALA A 21 1.32 18.84 -4.48
C ALA A 21 2.84 18.90 -4.44
N ILE A 22 3.48 18.72 -5.58
CA ILE A 22 4.95 18.87 -5.72
C ILE A 22 5.24 20.34 -5.93
N GLU A 23 5.30 21.06 -4.81
CA GLU A 23 5.56 22.50 -4.69
C GLU A 23 6.46 22.76 -3.47
N PRO A 24 7.25 23.84 -3.45
CA PRO A 24 7.97 24.25 -2.26
C PRO A 24 7.03 24.56 -1.09
N GLY A 25 7.52 24.40 0.13
CA GLY A 25 6.82 24.83 1.34
C GLY A 25 6.37 23.68 2.23
N THR A 26 5.65 24.02 3.29
CA THR A 26 5.05 23.11 4.27
C THR A 26 3.88 22.35 3.68
N PHE A 27 3.44 21.28 4.34
CA PHE A 27 2.27 20.52 3.88
C PHE A 27 1.00 21.37 3.73
N PRO A 28 0.61 22.26 4.67
CA PRO A 28 -0.55 23.11 4.50
C PRO A 28 -0.46 24.03 3.28
N GLU A 29 0.72 24.60 2.99
CA GLU A 29 0.93 25.46 1.81
C GLU A 29 0.76 24.67 0.51
N ARG A 30 1.35 23.49 0.41
CA ARG A 30 1.22 22.60 -0.74
C ARG A 30 -0.23 22.14 -0.93
N PHE A 31 -0.91 21.82 0.17
CA PHE A 31 -2.30 21.37 0.15
C PHE A 31 -3.24 22.50 -0.28
N GLN A 32 -2.99 23.73 0.17
CA GLN A 32 -3.72 24.91 -0.28
C GLN A 32 -3.49 25.20 -1.78
N PHE A 33 -2.28 24.99 -2.26
CA PHE A 33 -1.98 25.06 -3.69
C PHE A 33 -2.80 24.01 -4.47
N ALA A 34 -2.81 22.77 -4.02
CA ALA A 34 -3.60 21.69 -4.63
C ALA A 34 -5.10 22.07 -4.68
N ASN A 35 -5.65 22.60 -3.59
CA ASN A 35 -7.03 23.08 -3.52
C ASN A 35 -7.31 24.17 -4.56
N THR A 36 -6.41 25.12 -4.68
CA THR A 36 -6.53 26.22 -5.67
C THR A 36 -6.53 25.70 -7.10
N VAL A 37 -5.68 24.71 -7.40
CA VAL A 37 -5.64 24.10 -8.73
C VAL A 37 -6.94 23.34 -9.01
N ILE A 38 -7.38 22.49 -8.09
CA ILE A 38 -8.58 21.65 -8.26
C ILE A 38 -9.84 22.52 -8.42
N SER A 39 -9.95 23.63 -7.66
CA SER A 39 -11.09 24.55 -7.78
C SER A 39 -11.23 25.21 -9.16
N LYS A 40 -10.16 25.22 -9.95
CA LYS A 40 -10.12 25.74 -11.32
C LYS A 40 -10.34 24.68 -12.40
N ILE A 41 -10.37 23.41 -12.02
CA ILE A 41 -10.61 22.33 -12.98
C ILE A 41 -12.08 22.33 -13.38
N MET A 42 -12.34 22.59 -14.66
CA MET A 42 -13.67 22.45 -15.25
C MET A 42 -13.94 20.96 -15.50
N ARG A 43 -14.99 20.46 -14.88
CA ARG A 43 -15.41 19.07 -15.06
C ARG A 43 -16.33 18.97 -16.29
N LEU A 44 -15.99 18.02 -17.18
CA LEU A 44 -16.86 17.62 -18.28
C LEU A 44 -17.66 16.36 -17.89
N THR A 45 -18.87 16.24 -18.40
CA THR A 45 -19.75 15.07 -18.14
C THR A 45 -19.17 13.75 -18.62
N LYS A 46 -18.21 13.79 -19.55
CA LYS A 46 -17.53 12.63 -20.15
C LYS A 46 -16.18 12.31 -19.52
N ASP A 47 -15.78 13.01 -18.46
CA ASP A 47 -14.51 12.75 -17.80
C ASP A 47 -14.51 11.35 -17.19
N PRO A 48 -13.46 10.54 -17.41
CA PRO A 48 -13.39 9.15 -16.96
C PRO A 48 -13.29 9.01 -15.44
N PHE A 49 -12.90 10.06 -14.74
CA PHE A 49 -12.80 10.10 -13.28
C PHE A 49 -13.08 11.51 -12.74
N ARG A 50 -13.36 11.58 -11.46
CA ARG A 50 -13.44 12.85 -10.71
C ARG A 50 -12.11 13.13 -10.05
N VAL A 51 -11.81 14.42 -9.81
CA VAL A 51 -10.66 14.84 -9.00
C VAL A 51 -11.19 15.44 -7.71
N GLN A 52 -10.67 15.00 -6.59
CA GLN A 52 -11.09 15.45 -5.26
C GLN A 52 -9.88 15.53 -4.32
N LEU A 53 -9.87 16.52 -3.42
CA LEU A 53 -8.91 16.55 -2.32
C LEU A 53 -9.24 15.48 -1.29
N LYS A 54 -8.21 14.83 -0.76
CA LYS A 54 -8.33 14.00 0.42
C LYS A 54 -8.56 14.85 1.66
N THR A 55 -9.40 14.39 2.57
CA THR A 55 -9.60 15.08 3.84
C THR A 55 -8.50 14.69 4.81
N PHE A 56 -7.91 15.68 5.47
CA PHE A 56 -6.93 15.52 6.53
C PHE A 56 -7.50 15.96 7.86
N TYR A 57 -7.06 15.32 8.93
CA TYR A 57 -7.46 15.59 10.30
C TYR A 57 -6.22 15.87 11.14
N GLY A 58 -6.30 16.83 12.05
CA GLY A 58 -5.28 17.00 13.07
C GLY A 58 -5.25 15.84 14.07
N MET A 59 -4.15 15.66 14.77
CA MET A 59 -4.03 14.59 15.77
C MET A 59 -5.03 14.74 16.92
N ASP A 60 -5.48 15.95 17.21
CA ASP A 60 -6.57 16.25 18.14
C ASP A 60 -7.93 15.71 17.69
N GLN A 61 -8.09 15.47 16.39
CA GLN A 61 -9.31 14.95 15.77
C GLN A 61 -9.21 13.44 15.43
N PHE A 62 -8.23 12.74 15.99
CA PHE A 62 -7.96 11.35 15.62
C PHE A 62 -9.15 10.41 15.86
N SER A 63 -9.91 10.61 16.95
CA SER A 63 -11.13 9.84 17.23
C SER A 63 -12.20 10.06 16.16
N THR A 64 -12.38 11.29 15.71
CA THR A 64 -13.30 11.64 14.63
C THR A 64 -12.86 10.98 13.31
N PHE A 65 -11.55 11.01 13.01
CA PHE A 65 -10.98 10.34 11.85
C PHE A 65 -11.26 8.84 11.86
N LEU A 66 -11.07 8.15 12.98
CA LEU A 66 -11.31 6.69 13.09
C LEU A 66 -12.78 6.30 12.93
N SER A 67 -13.70 7.22 13.20
CA SER A 67 -15.16 6.98 13.04
C SER A 67 -15.67 7.21 11.60
N GLN A 68 -14.79 7.71 10.70
CA GLN A 68 -15.21 7.98 9.31
C GLN A 68 -15.44 6.68 8.54
N THR A 69 -16.46 6.70 7.70
CA THR A 69 -16.71 5.66 6.69
C THR A 69 -16.39 6.21 5.31
N TYR A 70 -15.76 5.38 4.50
CA TYR A 70 -15.35 5.74 3.14
C TYR A 70 -16.13 4.92 2.12
N HIS A 71 -16.45 5.50 0.99
CA HIS A 71 -17.13 4.83 -0.12
C HIS A 71 -16.15 4.17 -1.11
N TYR A 72 -14.92 3.97 -0.69
CA TYR A 72 -13.85 3.24 -1.37
C TYR A 72 -13.05 2.42 -0.34
N GLU A 73 -12.33 1.42 -0.80
CA GLU A 73 -11.48 0.60 0.06
C GLU A 73 -10.30 1.39 0.63
N THR A 74 -9.99 1.15 1.89
CA THR A 74 -8.83 1.73 2.58
C THR A 74 -7.98 0.63 3.18
N ASP A 75 -6.66 0.78 3.13
CA ASP A 75 -5.69 -0.19 3.67
C ASP A 75 -4.91 0.34 4.89
N GLY A 76 -5.47 1.34 5.55
CA GLY A 76 -4.86 2.01 6.69
C GLY A 76 -4.86 3.52 6.54
N PHE A 77 -3.92 4.18 7.19
CA PHE A 77 -3.79 5.64 7.13
C PHE A 77 -2.32 6.08 7.11
N VAL A 78 -2.12 7.33 6.69
CA VAL A 78 -0.79 7.94 6.61
C VAL A 78 -0.73 9.12 7.57
N LEU A 79 0.32 9.14 8.39
CA LEU A 79 0.69 10.29 9.22
C LEU A 79 1.65 11.15 8.41
N THR A 80 1.21 12.37 8.10
CA THR A 80 1.95 13.32 7.27
C THR A 80 2.55 14.43 8.13
N PRO A 81 3.88 14.66 8.09
CA PRO A 81 4.51 15.74 8.83
C PRO A 81 4.10 17.10 8.26
N VAL A 82 3.68 18.02 9.15
CA VAL A 82 3.11 19.31 8.77
C VAL A 82 4.17 20.28 8.24
N ASN A 83 5.35 20.32 8.90
CA ASN A 83 6.35 21.37 8.66
C ASN A 83 7.48 20.95 7.71
N GLU A 84 7.41 19.75 7.14
CA GLU A 84 8.49 19.26 6.27
C GLU A 84 8.19 19.53 4.79
N PRO A 85 9.22 19.88 4.00
CA PRO A 85 9.10 19.97 2.56
C PRO A 85 8.84 18.59 1.96
N ILE A 86 8.32 18.57 0.73
CA ILE A 86 8.19 17.34 -0.02
C ILE A 86 9.57 16.77 -0.35
N LYS A 87 9.71 15.45 -0.23
CA LYS A 87 10.93 14.72 -0.58
C LYS A 87 10.63 13.71 -1.68
N VAL A 88 11.50 13.63 -2.66
CA VAL A 88 11.43 12.58 -3.69
C VAL A 88 12.06 11.30 -3.14
N GLY A 89 11.36 10.18 -3.28
CA GLY A 89 11.79 8.89 -2.78
C GLY A 89 11.28 8.58 -1.37
N THR A 90 12.08 7.87 -0.56
CA THR A 90 11.68 7.46 0.79
C THR A 90 11.61 8.66 1.73
N HIS A 91 10.47 8.82 2.40
CA HIS A 91 10.23 9.87 3.39
C HIS A 91 10.28 9.25 4.80
N GLU A 92 11.33 9.56 5.57
CA GLU A 92 11.61 8.91 6.86
C GLU A 92 10.64 9.31 7.98
N THR A 93 10.00 10.46 7.86
CA THR A 93 9.09 11.05 8.86
C THR A 93 7.61 10.92 8.48
N MET A 94 7.32 10.34 7.32
CA MET A 94 5.96 9.99 6.91
C MET A 94 5.70 8.52 7.25
N PHE A 95 4.68 8.23 8.04
CA PHE A 95 4.38 6.87 8.49
C PHE A 95 3.09 6.38 7.91
N LYS A 96 3.13 5.20 7.27
CA LYS A 96 1.93 4.48 6.86
C LYS A 96 1.61 3.41 7.91
N TRP A 97 0.44 3.53 8.51
CA TRP A 97 -0.09 2.53 9.43
C TRP A 97 -1.10 1.64 8.72
N LYS A 98 -0.97 0.34 8.93
CA LYS A 98 -1.90 -0.67 8.45
C LYS A 98 -2.29 -1.60 9.60
N PRO A 99 -3.55 -2.08 9.66
CA PRO A 99 -3.90 -3.19 10.54
C PRO A 99 -3.02 -4.41 10.27
N LEU A 100 -2.67 -5.15 11.31
CA LEU A 100 -1.82 -6.36 11.17
C LEU A 100 -2.41 -7.37 10.18
N GLU A 101 -3.72 -7.48 10.16
CA GLU A 101 -4.46 -8.38 9.27
C GLU A 101 -4.35 -8.00 7.78
N GLN A 102 -3.91 -6.77 7.49
CA GLN A 102 -3.69 -6.27 6.13
C GLN A 102 -2.20 -6.25 5.73
N ASN A 103 -1.32 -6.64 6.65
CA ASN A 103 0.09 -6.78 6.33
C ASN A 103 0.31 -8.04 5.50
N THR A 104 0.93 -7.87 4.35
CA THR A 104 1.28 -8.93 3.42
C THR A 104 2.78 -8.98 3.19
N ILE A 105 3.28 -10.15 2.85
CA ILE A 105 4.67 -10.37 2.46
C ILE A 105 4.69 -11.05 1.10
N ASP A 106 5.54 -10.58 0.22
CA ASP A 106 5.82 -11.22 -1.06
C ASP A 106 6.95 -12.23 -0.86
N PHE A 107 6.62 -13.51 -1.00
CA PHE A 107 7.57 -14.62 -0.96
C PHE A 107 7.87 -15.15 -2.35
N GLN A 108 9.06 -15.73 -2.53
CA GLN A 108 9.35 -16.59 -3.66
C GLN A 108 9.07 -18.03 -3.29
N LEU A 109 8.32 -18.73 -4.14
CA LEU A 109 8.00 -20.14 -3.95
C LEU A 109 9.11 -21.04 -4.50
N LYS A 110 9.52 -22.02 -3.72
CA LYS A 110 10.43 -23.08 -4.18
C LYS A 110 10.00 -24.45 -3.69
N LYS A 111 10.20 -25.45 -4.53
CA LYS A 111 10.10 -26.85 -4.10
C LYS A 111 11.27 -27.22 -3.21
N ARG A 112 11.00 -28.00 -2.19
CA ARG A 112 12.03 -28.50 -1.28
C ARG A 112 12.22 -30.01 -1.50
N PRO A 113 13.47 -30.50 -1.59
CA PRO A 113 13.74 -31.94 -1.86
C PRO A 113 13.14 -32.87 -0.83
N SER A 114 12.95 -32.40 0.40
CA SER A 114 12.46 -33.22 1.54
C SER A 114 11.02 -32.93 1.94
N SER A 115 10.28 -32.14 1.16
CA SER A 115 8.89 -31.74 1.49
C SER A 115 8.00 -31.78 0.25
N THR A 116 6.74 -32.14 0.45
CA THR A 116 5.70 -32.00 -0.57
C THR A 116 5.05 -30.59 -0.57
N ASN A 117 5.49 -29.72 0.35
CA ASN A 117 4.97 -28.37 0.52
C ASN A 117 5.74 -27.35 -0.32
N TRP A 118 5.16 -26.15 -0.49
CA TRP A 118 5.85 -24.99 -1.01
C TRP A 118 6.71 -24.35 0.09
N GLY A 119 8.01 -24.22 -0.15
CA GLY A 119 8.89 -23.38 0.67
C GLY A 119 8.70 -21.90 0.33
N LEU A 120 8.53 -21.08 1.35
CA LEU A 120 8.45 -19.63 1.27
C LEU A 120 9.81 -18.99 1.55
N TYR A 121 10.31 -18.24 0.58
CA TYR A 121 11.63 -17.63 0.64
C TYR A 121 11.52 -16.11 0.56
N ILE A 122 12.35 -15.42 1.33
CA ILE A 122 12.57 -13.97 1.29
C ILE A 122 14.02 -13.69 0.87
N GLN A 123 14.34 -12.41 0.63
CA GLN A 123 15.67 -12.02 0.23
C GLN A 123 16.46 -11.40 1.40
N ASP A 124 17.65 -11.92 1.68
CA ASP A 124 18.60 -11.30 2.59
C ASP A 124 19.93 -11.04 1.85
N LYS A 125 20.30 -9.77 1.70
CA LYS A 125 21.53 -9.32 1.02
C LYS A 125 21.76 -9.97 -0.36
N GLY A 126 20.70 -10.10 -1.14
CA GLY A 126 20.74 -10.69 -2.48
C GLY A 126 20.64 -12.22 -2.52
N VAL A 127 20.54 -12.90 -1.39
CA VAL A 127 20.42 -14.35 -1.28
C VAL A 127 19.01 -14.72 -0.83
N LEU A 128 18.44 -15.77 -1.41
CA LEU A 128 17.16 -16.30 -0.97
C LEU A 128 17.33 -17.09 0.33
N VAL A 129 16.54 -16.74 1.33
CA VAL A 129 16.53 -17.38 2.65
C VAL A 129 15.18 -18.02 2.88
N TYR A 130 15.20 -19.28 3.28
CA TYR A 130 14.01 -20.02 3.67
C TYR A 130 13.44 -19.47 4.99
N GLU A 131 12.13 -19.28 5.05
CA GLU A 131 11.44 -18.86 6.27
C GLU A 131 10.50 -19.93 6.81
N CYS A 132 9.59 -20.41 5.97
CA CYS A 132 8.62 -21.43 6.37
C CYS A 132 8.07 -22.16 5.14
N GLU A 133 7.07 -23.00 5.34
CA GLU A 133 6.37 -23.67 4.24
C GLU A 133 4.86 -23.57 4.38
N ILE A 134 4.17 -23.73 3.25
CA ILE A 134 2.72 -23.81 3.15
C ILE A 134 2.34 -25.08 2.39
N PRO A 135 1.11 -25.58 2.54
CA PRO A 135 0.63 -26.72 1.76
C PRO A 135 0.82 -26.52 0.27
N TYR A 136 1.17 -27.60 -0.42
CA TYR A 136 1.32 -27.58 -1.86
C TYR A 136 -0.04 -27.28 -2.53
N ASP A 137 0.00 -26.38 -3.49
CA ASP A 137 -1.11 -26.09 -4.38
C ASP A 137 -0.57 -26.02 -5.81
N ASN A 138 -1.20 -26.75 -6.73
CA ASN A 138 -0.78 -26.88 -8.11
C ASN A 138 -1.08 -25.66 -8.98
N GLN A 139 -1.84 -24.70 -8.45
CA GLN A 139 -2.07 -23.41 -9.13
C GLN A 139 -0.83 -22.54 -9.20
N TYR A 140 0.16 -22.80 -8.31
CA TYR A 140 1.42 -22.05 -8.26
C TYR A 140 2.55 -22.79 -8.93
N GLN A 141 3.55 -22.04 -9.39
CA GLN A 141 4.75 -22.57 -10.05
C GLN A 141 5.99 -22.20 -9.24
N GLU A 142 7.04 -23.00 -9.42
CA GLU A 142 8.34 -22.72 -8.83
C GLU A 142 8.87 -21.36 -9.31
N ASP A 143 9.55 -20.66 -8.43
CA ASP A 143 10.09 -19.29 -8.63
C ASP A 143 9.08 -18.16 -8.76
N GLN A 144 7.78 -18.43 -8.71
CA GLN A 144 6.80 -17.35 -8.65
C GLN A 144 6.94 -16.52 -7.37
N ILE A 145 6.74 -15.21 -7.51
CA ILE A 145 6.56 -14.31 -6.37
C ILE A 145 5.07 -14.28 -6.01
N VAL A 146 4.76 -14.59 -4.77
CA VAL A 146 3.38 -14.68 -4.28
C VAL A 146 3.22 -13.80 -3.05
N GLU A 147 2.24 -12.92 -3.11
CA GLU A 147 1.81 -12.13 -1.97
C GLU A 147 1.03 -13.03 -1.02
N CYS A 148 1.47 -13.09 0.24
CA CYS A 148 0.85 -13.89 1.28
C CYS A 148 0.42 -13.04 2.45
N LYS A 149 -0.73 -13.38 3.04
CA LYS A 149 -1.27 -12.82 4.26
C LYS A 149 -0.96 -13.75 5.43
N PHE A 150 -0.58 -13.21 6.58
CA PHE A 150 -0.38 -14.00 7.78
C PHE A 150 -1.72 -14.37 8.43
N ILE A 151 -1.92 -15.64 8.72
CA ILE A 151 -3.09 -16.19 9.41
C ILE A 151 -2.70 -16.55 10.83
N ARG A 152 -3.16 -15.76 11.79
CA ARG A 152 -2.80 -15.87 13.21
C ARG A 152 -3.25 -17.17 13.86
N GLU A 153 -4.45 -17.66 13.52
CA GLU A 153 -5.06 -18.88 14.08
C GLU A 153 -4.26 -20.16 13.79
N GLY A 154 -3.53 -20.19 12.68
CA GLY A 154 -2.71 -21.35 12.30
C GLY A 154 -1.22 -21.08 12.30
N TYR A 155 -0.78 -19.90 12.67
CA TYR A 155 0.61 -19.43 12.53
C TYR A 155 1.21 -19.75 11.14
N THR A 156 0.41 -19.51 10.10
CA THR A 156 0.74 -19.86 8.73
C THR A 156 0.53 -18.67 7.79
N TRP A 157 1.02 -18.81 6.56
CA TRP A 157 0.83 -17.85 5.50
C TRP A 157 -0.18 -18.37 4.49
N GLN A 158 -1.10 -17.52 4.08
CA GLN A 158 -2.07 -17.79 3.03
C GLN A 158 -1.72 -16.98 1.79
N PRO A 159 -1.43 -17.63 0.66
CA PRO A 159 -1.28 -16.96 -0.62
C PRO A 159 -2.58 -16.26 -1.04
N ILE A 160 -2.47 -15.03 -1.51
CA ILE A 160 -3.62 -14.24 -1.98
C ILE A 160 -3.48 -13.79 -3.43
N LYS A 161 -2.25 -13.61 -3.92
CA LYS A 161 -2.02 -13.11 -5.27
C LYS A 161 -0.64 -13.47 -5.79
N VAL A 162 -0.56 -13.87 -7.06
CA VAL A 162 0.72 -13.93 -7.79
C VAL A 162 1.13 -12.51 -8.19
N ARG A 163 2.40 -12.18 -7.98
CA ARG A 163 2.98 -10.87 -8.25
C ARG A 163 3.80 -10.89 -9.53
N ASP A 164 3.12 -10.91 -10.66
CA ASP A 164 3.74 -10.88 -12.01
C ASP A 164 4.52 -9.58 -12.29
N ASP A 165 4.25 -8.56 -11.48
CA ASP A 165 4.92 -7.26 -11.51
C ASP A 165 6.26 -7.24 -10.77
N LYS A 166 6.64 -8.33 -10.07
CA LYS A 166 7.85 -8.42 -9.25
C LYS A 166 8.77 -9.56 -9.69
N ASN A 167 10.07 -9.30 -9.61
CA ASN A 167 11.12 -10.28 -9.88
C ASN A 167 11.81 -10.80 -8.61
N TYR A 168 11.54 -10.17 -7.46
CA TYR A 168 12.16 -10.50 -6.18
C TYR A 168 11.15 -10.48 -5.04
N PRO A 169 11.30 -11.37 -4.05
CA PRO A 169 10.49 -11.36 -2.84
C PRO A 169 10.84 -10.18 -1.93
N ASN A 170 10.08 -9.97 -0.88
CA ASN A 170 10.41 -8.96 0.11
C ASN A 170 11.77 -9.22 0.77
N ALA A 171 12.42 -8.13 1.17
CA ALA A 171 13.65 -8.21 1.94
C ALA A 171 13.36 -8.68 3.39
N ARG A 172 14.31 -9.39 3.98
CA ARG A 172 14.22 -9.92 5.34
C ARG A 172 13.86 -8.85 6.37
N ARG A 173 14.40 -7.65 6.23
CA ARG A 173 14.05 -6.51 7.09
C ARG A 173 12.57 -6.13 7.03
N THR A 174 11.89 -6.37 5.91
CA THR A 174 10.45 -6.11 5.76
C THR A 174 9.64 -7.18 6.46
N PHE A 175 10.08 -8.42 6.42
CA PHE A 175 9.44 -9.55 7.07
C PHE A 175 9.44 -9.42 8.62
N TYR A 176 10.54 -8.92 9.19
CA TYR A 176 10.71 -8.79 10.64
C TYR A 176 10.35 -7.39 11.20
N ARG A 177 9.76 -6.52 10.41
CA ARG A 177 9.23 -5.24 10.87
C ARG A 177 7.82 -5.39 11.41
#